data_a6f0e3192d411966866189af4b7831d6
#
_entry.id   a6f0e3192d411966866189af4b7831d6
#
_cell.length_a   1.000
_cell.length_b   1.000
_cell.length_c   1.000
_cell.angle_alpha   90.00
_cell.angle_beta   90.00
_cell.angle_gamma   90.00
#
_symmetry.space_group_name_H-M   'P 1'
#
loop_
_entity.id
_entity.type
_entity.pdbx_description
1 polymer ?
#
loop_
_entity_poly.entity_id
_entity_poly.type
_entity_poly.pdbx_seq_one_letter_code
_entity_poly.pdbx_strand_id
1 'polypeptide(L)'
;MDRNSSVDVADLFDALADPTRRRVVELLGSKPARAGELATAIGTSAPAMSKHLRHLLRAGLVADERDSADARARVFTLRPQSVAAMQAWLDQLQAHWDVQLRSFQRHLEREERPQ
;
A
#
# COMPACT_ATOMS: atom_id res chain seq x y z
N MET A 1 21.15 -6.76 -12.45
CA MET A 1 20.00 -7.09 -11.88
C MET A 1 19.73 -6.49 -10.52
N ASP A 2 18.74 -5.80 -10.42
CA ASP A 2 18.51 -5.07 -9.22
C ASP A 2 17.21 -5.50 -8.57
N ARG A 3 17.32 -6.43 -7.66
CA ARG A 3 16.14 -6.91 -7.01
C ARG A 3 15.59 -5.98 -5.99
N ASN A 4 16.42 -5.04 -5.54
CA ASN A 4 15.97 -4.13 -4.50
C ASN A 4 14.99 -3.11 -4.98
N SER A 5 14.99 -2.83 -6.28
CA SER A 5 14.04 -1.89 -6.83
C SER A 5 12.73 -2.57 -7.18
N SER A 6 12.70 -3.89 -7.10
CA SER A 6 11.52 -4.63 -7.48
C SER A 6 10.65 -4.86 -6.25
N VAL A 7 9.43 -4.38 -6.29
CA VAL A 7 8.50 -4.53 -5.20
C VAL A 7 7.38 -5.47 -5.64
N ASP A 8 7.11 -6.45 -4.81
CA ASP A 8 6.04 -7.40 -5.11
C ASP A 8 4.71 -6.80 -4.67
N VAL A 9 3.83 -6.56 -5.61
CA VAL A 9 2.53 -5.96 -5.34
C VAL A 9 1.73 -6.81 -4.34
N ALA A 10 1.87 -8.13 -4.40
CA ALA A 10 1.19 -9.00 -3.44
C ALA A 10 1.62 -8.70 -2.02
N ASP A 11 2.92 -8.45 -1.80
CA ASP A 11 3.41 -8.10 -0.48
C ASP A 11 2.87 -6.75 -0.01
N LEU A 12 2.72 -5.81 -0.93
CA LEU A 12 2.15 -4.51 -0.59
C LEU A 12 0.71 -4.64 -0.12
N PHE A 13 -0.10 -5.39 -0.84
CA PHE A 13 -1.48 -5.60 -0.44
C PHE A 13 -1.59 -6.41 0.84
N ASP A 14 -0.71 -7.39 1.01
CA ASP A 14 -0.69 -8.15 2.26
C ASP A 14 -0.41 -7.24 3.46
N ALA A 15 0.51 -6.30 3.30
CA ALA A 15 0.82 -5.36 4.37
C ALA A 15 -0.40 -4.53 4.76
N LEU A 16 -1.29 -4.27 3.81
CA LEU A 16 -2.49 -3.49 4.07
C LEU A 16 -3.66 -4.34 4.60
N ALA A 17 -3.47 -5.64 4.77
CA ALA A 17 -4.55 -6.49 5.25
C ALA A 17 -4.88 -6.26 6.72
N ASP A 18 -3.94 -5.73 7.49
CA ASP A 18 -4.14 -5.46 8.91
C ASP A 18 -4.66 -4.03 9.12
N PRO A 19 -5.73 -3.85 9.91
CA PRO A 19 -6.29 -2.51 10.11
C PRO A 19 -5.31 -1.51 10.73
N THR A 20 -4.47 -1.94 11.65
CA THR A 20 -3.49 -1.05 12.27
C THR A 20 -2.46 -0.60 11.25
N ARG A 21 -1.97 -1.51 10.42
CA ARG A 21 -1.01 -1.14 9.40
C ARG A 21 -1.61 -0.18 8.38
N ARG A 22 -2.91 -0.36 8.03
CA ARG A 22 -3.58 0.61 7.15
C ARG A 22 -3.60 1.99 7.76
N ARG A 23 -3.88 2.09 9.07
CA ARG A 23 -3.88 3.38 9.75
C ARG A 23 -2.51 4.04 9.71
N VAL A 24 -1.44 3.24 9.90
CA VAL A 24 -0.08 3.76 9.81
C VAL A 24 0.17 4.36 8.43
N VAL A 25 -0.20 3.63 7.39
CA VAL A 25 0.00 4.10 6.02
C VAL A 25 -0.78 5.38 5.77
N GLU A 26 -2.01 5.46 6.25
CA GLU A 26 -2.81 6.68 6.10
C GLU A 26 -2.15 7.87 6.78
N LEU A 27 -1.64 7.68 7.98
CA LEU A 27 -0.98 8.75 8.70
C LEU A 27 0.30 9.18 8.00
N LEU A 28 1.08 8.22 7.52
CA LEU A 28 2.33 8.53 6.82
C LEU A 28 2.08 9.19 5.46
N GLY A 29 0.88 9.01 4.91
CA GLY A 29 0.51 9.72 3.70
C GLY A 29 0.44 11.23 3.88
N SER A 30 0.21 11.69 5.12
CA SER A 30 0.16 13.12 5.43
C SER A 30 1.53 13.70 5.73
N LYS A 31 2.34 12.98 6.49
CA LYS A 31 3.66 13.47 6.87
C LYS A 31 4.48 12.34 7.46
N PRO A 32 5.80 12.46 7.42
CA PRO A 32 6.67 11.51 8.11
C PRO A 32 6.40 11.51 9.62
N ALA A 33 6.68 10.40 10.26
CA ALA A 33 6.44 10.29 11.70
C ALA A 33 7.38 9.27 12.32
N ARG A 34 7.60 9.42 13.62
CA ARG A 34 8.37 8.47 14.41
C ARG A 34 7.44 7.39 14.94
N ALA A 35 8.04 6.24 15.28
CA ALA A 35 7.28 5.12 15.78
C ALA A 35 6.42 5.48 16.99
N GLY A 36 6.98 6.26 17.93
CA GLY A 36 6.24 6.67 19.11
C GLY A 36 5.04 7.53 18.79
N GLU A 37 5.19 8.42 17.82
CA GLU A 37 4.07 9.26 17.38
C GLU A 37 2.96 8.42 16.79
N LEU A 38 3.32 7.44 15.99
CA LEU A 38 2.34 6.55 15.37
C LEU A 38 1.64 5.69 16.43
N ALA A 39 2.40 5.17 17.38
CA ALA A 39 1.83 4.36 18.44
C ALA A 39 0.82 5.16 19.27
N THR A 40 1.17 6.39 19.59
CA THR A 40 0.27 7.27 20.35
C THR A 40 -0.98 7.61 19.55
N ALA A 41 -0.81 7.98 18.29
CA ALA A 41 -1.94 8.37 17.45
C ALA A 41 -2.94 7.24 17.26
N ILE A 42 -2.45 6.01 17.17
CA ILE A 42 -3.30 4.85 16.90
C ILE A 42 -3.79 4.20 18.20
N GLY A 43 -3.06 4.40 19.29
CA GLY A 43 -3.44 3.82 20.56
C GLY A 43 -2.96 2.39 20.73
N THR A 44 -1.74 2.11 20.26
CA THR A 44 -1.17 0.78 20.39
C THR A 44 0.15 0.88 21.17
N SER A 45 0.66 -0.26 21.62
CA SER A 45 1.91 -0.28 22.38
C SER A 45 3.11 -0.11 21.46
N ALA A 46 4.23 0.34 22.04
CA ALA A 46 5.45 0.50 21.28
C ALA A 46 5.95 -0.83 20.67
N PRO A 47 5.94 -1.94 21.42
CA PRO A 47 6.35 -3.21 20.79
C PRO A 47 5.46 -3.64 19.64
N ALA A 48 4.15 -3.43 19.76
CA ALA A 48 3.22 -3.79 18.69
C ALA A 48 3.47 -2.92 17.47
N MET A 49 3.67 -1.61 17.69
CA MET A 49 3.95 -0.71 16.58
C MET A 49 5.26 -1.10 15.88
N SER A 50 6.28 -1.47 16.65
CA SER A 50 7.54 -1.90 16.04
C SER A 50 7.36 -3.09 15.12
N LYS A 51 6.51 -4.04 15.50
CA LYS A 51 6.24 -5.19 14.65
C LYS A 51 5.54 -4.78 13.36
N HIS A 52 4.56 -3.90 13.47
CA HIS A 52 3.85 -3.42 12.29
C HIS A 52 4.78 -2.66 11.34
N LEU A 53 5.64 -1.82 11.90
CA LEU A 53 6.58 -1.06 11.08
C LEU A 53 7.59 -1.98 10.39
N ARG A 54 8.06 -3.03 11.08
CA ARG A 54 8.96 -3.98 10.43
C ARG A 54 8.28 -4.68 9.27
N HIS A 55 7.02 -5.04 9.44
CA HIS A 55 6.27 -5.67 8.35
C HIS A 55 6.17 -4.73 7.16
N LEU A 56 5.82 -3.48 7.42
CA LEU A 56 5.69 -2.47 6.35
C LEU A 56 7.02 -2.19 5.65
N LEU A 57 8.12 -2.17 6.42
CA LEU A 57 9.45 -1.99 5.86
C LEU A 57 9.83 -3.17 4.95
N ARG A 58 9.59 -4.39 5.41
CA ARG A 58 9.92 -5.58 4.62
C ARG A 58 9.10 -5.67 3.35
N ALA A 59 7.85 -5.24 3.41
CA ALA A 59 6.99 -5.22 2.23
C ALA A 59 7.39 -4.15 1.23
N GLY A 60 8.17 -3.16 1.66
CA GLY A 60 8.58 -2.07 0.79
C GLY A 60 7.56 -0.96 0.68
N LEU A 61 6.60 -0.91 1.59
CA LEU A 61 5.57 0.13 1.56
C LEU A 61 6.02 1.40 2.26
N VAL A 62 6.89 1.27 3.25
CA VAL A 62 7.46 2.41 3.96
C VAL A 62 8.96 2.33 3.95
N ALA A 63 9.61 3.46 4.17
CA ALA A 63 11.05 3.56 4.34
C ALA A 63 11.33 4.27 5.66
N ASP A 64 12.54 4.13 6.17
CA ASP A 64 12.95 4.83 7.36
C ASP A 64 14.29 5.47 7.14
N GLU A 65 14.51 6.57 7.86
CA GLU A 65 15.80 7.23 7.84
C GLU A 65 16.00 7.93 9.16
N ARG A 66 17.23 8.36 9.41
CA ARG A 66 17.52 9.05 10.64
C ARG A 66 16.91 10.44 10.61
N ASP A 67 16.37 10.84 11.77
CA ASP A 67 15.80 12.17 11.90
C ASP A 67 16.94 13.20 11.83
N SER A 68 16.80 14.23 11.01
CA SER A 68 17.80 15.25 10.88
C SER A 68 18.01 16.03 12.20
N ALA A 69 16.98 16.11 13.02
CA ALA A 69 17.06 16.82 14.30
C ALA A 69 17.63 15.94 15.40
N ASP A 70 17.48 14.63 15.32
CA ASP A 70 17.94 13.70 16.34
C ASP A 70 18.39 12.41 15.66
N ALA A 71 19.69 12.25 15.48
CA ALA A 71 20.26 11.12 14.75
C ALA A 71 19.95 9.77 15.39
N ARG A 72 19.51 9.76 16.66
CA ARG A 72 19.14 8.50 17.32
C ARG A 72 17.74 8.06 17.03
N ALA A 73 16.91 8.95 16.52
CA ALA A 73 15.53 8.65 16.20
C ALA A 73 15.40 8.29 14.74
N ARG A 74 14.42 7.45 14.44
CA ARG A 74 14.09 7.10 13.06
C ARG A 74 12.77 7.73 12.67
N VAL A 75 12.70 8.20 11.45
CA VAL A 75 11.49 8.77 10.89
C VAL A 75 11.04 7.87 9.76
N PHE A 76 9.78 7.52 9.77
CA PHE A 76 9.18 6.64 8.76
C PHE A 76 8.43 7.47 7.73
N THR A 77 8.51 7.04 6.49
CA THR A 77 7.84 7.72 5.37
C THR A 77 7.18 6.69 4.49
N LEU A 78 6.09 7.09 3.85
CA LEU A 78 5.44 6.26 2.85
C LEU A 78 6.28 6.32 1.57
N ARG A 79 6.42 5.19 0.89
CA ARG A 79 7.16 5.14 -0.37
C ARG A 79 6.21 5.39 -1.53
N PRO A 80 6.32 6.54 -2.21
CA PRO A 80 5.37 6.86 -3.28
C PRO A 80 5.39 5.85 -4.43
N GLN A 81 6.56 5.31 -4.76
CA GLN A 81 6.66 4.36 -5.86
C GLN A 81 5.94 3.05 -5.55
N SER A 82 5.83 2.68 -4.27
CA SER A 82 5.08 1.48 -3.90
C SER A 82 3.59 1.72 -4.03
N VAL A 83 3.13 2.90 -3.64
CA VAL A 83 1.73 3.27 -3.84
C VAL A 83 1.40 3.30 -5.33
N ALA A 84 2.31 3.85 -6.14
CA ALA A 84 2.11 3.90 -7.58
C ALA A 84 2.03 2.49 -8.18
N ALA A 85 2.84 1.56 -7.67
CA ALA A 85 2.80 0.18 -8.16
C ALA A 85 1.46 -0.48 -7.88
N MET A 86 0.90 -0.25 -6.70
CA MET A 86 -0.42 -0.78 -6.37
C MET A 86 -1.49 -0.16 -7.26
N GLN A 87 -1.40 1.14 -7.49
CA GLN A 87 -2.37 1.83 -8.35
C GLN A 87 -2.30 1.29 -9.77
N ALA A 88 -1.09 1.08 -10.29
CA ALA A 88 -0.91 0.56 -11.64
C ALA A 88 -1.53 -0.83 -11.77
N TRP A 89 -1.36 -1.67 -10.75
CA TRP A 89 -1.95 -3.00 -10.75
C TRP A 89 -3.47 -2.93 -10.78
N LEU A 90 -4.04 -2.04 -9.96
CA LEU A 90 -5.48 -1.85 -9.93
C LEU A 90 -6.00 -1.31 -11.26
N ASP A 91 -5.26 -0.39 -11.88
CA ASP A 91 -5.66 0.16 -13.18
C ASP A 91 -5.69 -0.93 -14.25
N GLN A 92 -4.70 -1.83 -14.24
CA GLN A 92 -4.67 -2.93 -15.19
C GLN A 92 -5.84 -3.89 -14.97
N LEU A 93 -6.14 -4.16 -13.71
CA LEU A 93 -7.28 -5.00 -13.37
C LEU A 93 -8.58 -4.36 -13.85
N GLN A 94 -8.73 -3.06 -13.63
CA GLN A 94 -9.92 -2.34 -14.06
C GLN A 94 -10.08 -2.38 -15.57
N ALA A 95 -8.99 -2.19 -16.30
CA ALA A 95 -9.04 -2.24 -17.76
C ALA A 95 -9.46 -3.62 -18.25
N HIS A 96 -8.95 -4.66 -17.63
CA HIS A 96 -9.32 -6.02 -17.99
C HIS A 96 -10.81 -6.26 -17.72
N TRP A 97 -11.30 -5.84 -16.57
CA TRP A 97 -12.70 -5.96 -16.23
C TRP A 97 -13.59 -5.20 -17.21
N ASP A 98 -13.18 -3.99 -17.60
CA ASP A 98 -13.96 -3.18 -18.53
C ASP A 98 -14.13 -3.89 -19.88
N VAL A 99 -13.04 -4.50 -20.37
CA VAL A 99 -13.11 -5.24 -21.63
C VAL A 99 -14.06 -6.43 -21.50
N GLN A 100 -13.97 -7.17 -20.41
CA GLN A 100 -14.81 -8.33 -20.20
C GLN A 100 -16.28 -7.93 -20.10
N LEU A 101 -16.56 -6.87 -19.37
CA LEU A 101 -17.94 -6.42 -19.20
C LEU A 101 -18.53 -5.94 -20.52
N ARG A 102 -17.76 -5.21 -21.32
CA ARG A 102 -18.27 -4.77 -22.63
C ARG A 102 -18.55 -5.95 -23.56
N SER A 103 -17.66 -6.94 -23.52
CA SER A 103 -17.86 -8.14 -24.32
C SER A 103 -19.13 -8.89 -23.90
N PHE A 104 -19.35 -8.98 -22.59
CA PHE A 104 -20.53 -9.64 -22.06
C PHE A 104 -21.81 -8.89 -22.44
N GLN A 105 -21.77 -7.57 -22.35
CA GLN A 105 -22.91 -6.74 -22.73
C GLN A 105 -23.26 -6.92 -24.21
N ARG A 106 -22.24 -6.95 -25.06
CA ARG A 106 -22.48 -7.16 -26.50
C ARG A 106 -23.10 -8.52 -26.77
N HIS A 107 -22.66 -9.53 -26.02
CA HIS A 107 -23.23 -10.87 -26.16
C HIS A 107 -24.71 -10.89 -25.78
N LEU A 108 -25.04 -10.24 -24.67
CA LEU A 108 -26.42 -10.17 -24.22
C LEU A 108 -27.29 -9.42 -25.23
N GLU A 109 -26.77 -8.33 -25.78
CA GLU A 109 -27.53 -7.55 -26.76
C GLU A 109 -27.85 -8.37 -28.02
N ARG A 110 -26.87 -9.17 -28.47
CA ARG A 110 -27.10 -10.02 -29.63
C ARG A 110 -28.17 -11.08 -29.36
N GLU A 111 -28.20 -11.59 -28.15
CA GLU A 111 -29.16 -12.61 -27.77
C GLU A 111 -30.57 -12.06 -27.64
N GLU A 112 -30.70 -10.80 -27.31
CA GLU A 112 -31.99 -10.18 -27.12
C GLU A 112 -32.57 -9.60 -28.37
N ARG A 113 -31.81 -9.54 -29.46
CA ARG A 113 -32.33 -8.98 -30.70
C ARG A 113 -33.31 -9.91 -31.35
N PRO A 114 -34.47 -9.39 -31.79
CA PRO A 114 -35.41 -10.22 -32.53
C PRO A 114 -34.83 -10.57 -33.89
N GLN A 115 -35.19 -11.75 -34.39
CA GLN A 115 -34.72 -12.22 -35.68
C GLN A 115 -35.47 -11.56 -36.83
#